data_aacc82e09c25e40b17a60c03c5045b1e
#
_entry.id   aacc82e09c25e40b17a60c03c5045b1e
#
_cell.length_a   1.000
_cell.length_b   1.000
_cell.length_c   1.000
_cell.angle_alpha   90.00
_cell.angle_beta   90.00
_cell.angle_gamma   90.00
#
_symmetry.space_group_name_H-M   'P 1'
#
loop_
_entity.id
_entity.type
_entity.pdbx_description
1 polymer ?
#
loop_
_entity_poly.entity_id
_entity_poly.type
_entity_poly.pdbx_seq_one_letter_code
_entity_poly.pdbx_strand_id
1 'polypeptide(L)'
;MTQGLVQIYTGNGKGKTTAAGGLMLRALGHGWKVLLVRFLKTPESAGEVPLLKKLGVEVVESTRGGIVDAADRLALQADVQKTLAQARLALSDAYDLVVLDEFNGLVHSGFISLDHALTLVAQRPPTTELVLTGRHAPDELIALADLVTRMEPVAHPYTRGICARKGIEY
;
A
#
# COMPACT_ATOMS: atom_id res chain seq x y z
N MET A 1 11.98 14.01 17.83
CA MET A 1 11.29 13.01 17.00
C MET A 1 12.35 12.22 16.26
N THR A 2 12.23 10.92 16.21
CA THR A 2 13.11 10.05 15.43
C THR A 2 12.83 10.25 13.93
N GLN A 3 13.85 10.10 13.10
CA GLN A 3 13.73 10.13 11.65
C GLN A 3 12.80 8.99 11.20
N GLY A 4 11.85 9.28 10.31
CA GLY A 4 11.03 8.26 9.64
C GLY A 4 11.81 7.61 8.49
N LEU A 5 11.60 6.32 8.30
CA LEU A 5 12.24 5.51 7.27
C LEU A 5 11.28 5.15 6.14
N VAL A 6 11.84 4.75 5.00
CA VAL A 6 11.09 4.18 3.87
C VAL A 6 11.23 2.67 3.90
N GLN A 7 10.10 1.97 3.99
CA GLN A 7 10.05 0.52 3.95
C GLN A 7 9.32 0.03 2.69
N ILE A 8 9.81 -1.03 2.07
CA ILE A 8 9.16 -1.67 0.92
C ILE A 8 8.89 -3.14 1.22
N TYR A 9 7.61 -3.55 1.11
CA TYR A 9 7.21 -4.96 1.15
C TYR A 9 6.80 -5.38 -0.25
N THR A 10 7.61 -6.23 -0.89
CA THR A 10 7.44 -6.63 -2.29
C THR A 10 7.50 -8.17 -2.46
N GLY A 11 7.54 -8.65 -3.69
CA GLY A 11 7.60 -10.08 -4.01
C GLY A 11 6.24 -10.70 -4.32
N ASN A 12 6.27 -11.94 -4.81
CA ASN A 12 5.09 -12.67 -5.27
C ASN A 12 4.35 -13.42 -4.16
N GLY A 13 5.00 -13.61 -3.00
CA GLY A 13 4.41 -14.28 -1.85
C GLY A 13 3.30 -13.48 -1.18
N LYS A 14 2.46 -14.19 -0.42
CA LYS A 14 1.42 -13.61 0.43
C LYS A 14 2.05 -12.91 1.65
N GLY A 15 1.37 -11.90 2.18
CA GLY A 15 1.67 -11.32 3.49
C GLY A 15 2.07 -9.84 3.47
N LYS A 16 2.27 -9.21 2.32
CA LYS A 16 2.67 -7.79 2.21
C LYS A 16 1.71 -6.85 2.95
N THR A 17 0.43 -6.85 2.57
CA THR A 17 -0.63 -6.07 3.22
C THR A 17 -0.81 -6.48 4.68
N THR A 18 -0.73 -7.80 4.99
CA THR A 18 -0.87 -8.32 6.36
C THR A 18 0.27 -7.84 7.26
N ALA A 19 1.52 -7.82 6.76
CA ALA A 19 2.66 -7.29 7.50
C ALA A 19 2.50 -5.78 7.78
N ALA A 20 2.09 -5.01 6.77
CA ALA A 20 1.78 -3.60 6.94
C ALA A 20 0.63 -3.37 7.94
N GLY A 21 -0.41 -4.23 7.91
CA GLY A 21 -1.50 -4.24 8.91
C GLY A 21 -0.99 -4.44 10.33
N GLY A 22 -0.12 -5.42 10.52
CA GLY A 22 0.53 -5.66 11.82
C GLY A 22 1.38 -4.49 12.29
N LEU A 23 2.10 -3.81 11.38
CA LEU A 23 2.85 -2.61 11.69
C LEU A 23 1.95 -1.45 12.10
N MET A 24 0.83 -1.24 11.39
CA MET A 24 -0.17 -0.22 11.76
C MET A 24 -0.73 -0.47 13.16
N LEU A 25 -1.08 -1.71 13.51
CA LEU A 25 -1.57 -2.06 14.85
C LEU A 25 -0.51 -1.77 15.93
N ARG A 26 0.77 -2.06 15.65
CA ARG A 26 1.87 -1.75 16.56
C ARG A 26 2.02 -0.24 16.77
N ALA A 27 1.98 0.55 15.70
CA ALA A 27 2.06 2.00 15.74
C ALA A 27 0.91 2.62 16.55
N LEU A 28 -0.32 2.17 16.31
CA LEU A 28 -1.50 2.58 17.08
C LEU A 28 -1.36 2.27 18.58
N GLY A 29 -0.80 1.09 18.92
CA GLY A 29 -0.53 0.71 20.31
C GLY A 29 0.46 1.65 21.03
N HIS A 30 1.24 2.42 20.28
CA HIS A 30 2.12 3.48 20.78
C HIS A 30 1.56 4.89 20.59
N GLY A 31 0.29 5.03 20.23
CA GLY A 31 -0.40 6.30 20.09
C GLY A 31 -0.03 7.08 18.80
N TRP A 32 0.52 6.40 17.80
CA TRP A 32 0.88 7.03 16.53
C TRP A 32 -0.37 7.33 15.68
N LYS A 33 -0.32 8.44 14.95
CA LYS A 33 -1.32 8.79 13.94
C LYS A 33 -1.00 8.05 12.64
N VAL A 34 -1.93 7.19 12.20
CA VAL A 34 -1.71 6.26 11.09
C VAL A 34 -2.65 6.54 9.93
N LEU A 35 -2.10 6.62 8.71
CA LEU A 35 -2.83 6.68 7.45
C LEU A 35 -2.59 5.41 6.63
N LEU A 36 -3.67 4.83 6.12
CA LEU A 36 -3.64 3.77 5.11
C LEU A 36 -4.26 4.28 3.80
N VAL A 37 -3.49 4.26 2.73
CA VAL A 37 -3.98 4.51 1.37
C VAL A 37 -3.98 3.19 0.60
N ARG A 38 -5.15 2.77 0.12
CA ARG A 38 -5.33 1.51 -0.60
C ARG A 38 -5.65 1.78 -2.07
N PHE A 39 -4.83 1.25 -2.94
CA PHE A 39 -5.02 1.34 -4.39
C PHE A 39 -5.54 0.01 -4.96
N LEU A 40 -6.29 0.07 -6.06
CA LEU A 40 -6.76 -1.08 -6.83
C LEU A 40 -7.57 -2.11 -6.04
N LYS A 41 -8.12 -1.74 -4.90
CA LYS A 41 -8.91 -2.62 -4.03
C LYS A 41 -10.26 -1.98 -3.74
N THR A 42 -11.30 -2.79 -3.79
CA THR A 42 -12.64 -2.34 -3.37
C THR A 42 -12.76 -2.37 -1.83
N PRO A 43 -13.64 -1.55 -1.24
CA PRO A 43 -13.84 -1.52 0.20
C PRO A 43 -14.15 -2.91 0.82
N GLU A 44 -14.86 -3.76 0.08
CA GLU A 44 -15.28 -5.09 0.54
C GLU A 44 -14.16 -6.14 0.49
N SER A 45 -13.01 -5.80 -0.11
CA SER A 45 -11.95 -6.77 -0.40
C SER A 45 -11.01 -7.06 0.78
N ALA A 46 -11.25 -6.51 1.97
CA ALA A 46 -10.34 -6.69 3.11
C ALA A 46 -11.08 -6.62 4.45
N GLY A 47 -11.11 -7.72 5.16
CA GLY A 47 -11.76 -7.83 6.46
C GLY A 47 -11.10 -6.99 7.56
N GLU A 48 -9.82 -6.68 7.45
CA GLU A 48 -9.06 -5.88 8.43
C GLU A 48 -9.41 -4.38 8.40
N VAL A 49 -9.82 -3.83 7.26
CA VAL A 49 -10.04 -2.38 7.10
C VAL A 49 -11.10 -1.81 8.04
N PRO A 50 -12.29 -2.43 8.20
CA PRO A 50 -13.27 -1.94 9.16
C PRO A 50 -12.76 -1.91 10.60
N LEU A 51 -11.90 -2.86 10.99
CA LEU A 51 -11.28 -2.90 12.31
C LEU A 51 -10.22 -1.82 12.46
N LEU A 52 -9.36 -1.63 11.47
CA LEU A 52 -8.35 -0.56 11.47
C LEU A 52 -9.01 0.83 11.61
N LYS A 53 -10.11 1.09 10.88
CA LYS A 53 -10.90 2.33 11.01
C LYS A 53 -11.43 2.52 12.44
N LYS A 54 -11.99 1.46 13.06
CA LYS A 54 -12.48 1.52 14.45
C LYS A 54 -11.35 1.79 15.45
N LEU A 55 -10.15 1.35 15.17
CA LEU A 55 -8.97 1.57 16.00
C LEU A 55 -8.30 2.93 15.76
N GLY A 56 -8.81 3.74 14.83
CA GLY A 56 -8.33 5.09 14.58
C GLY A 56 -7.39 5.26 13.39
N VAL A 57 -7.22 4.22 12.54
CA VAL A 57 -6.52 4.40 11.26
C VAL A 57 -7.40 5.24 10.34
N GLU A 58 -6.85 6.32 9.82
CA GLU A 58 -7.46 7.04 8.71
C GLU A 58 -7.25 6.26 7.41
N VAL A 59 -8.29 6.09 6.61
CA VAL A 59 -8.25 5.25 5.41
C VAL A 59 -8.76 6.00 4.21
N VAL A 60 -7.90 6.06 3.18
CA VAL A 60 -8.22 6.54 1.83
C VAL A 60 -8.21 5.33 0.91
N GLU A 61 -9.29 5.12 0.16
CA GLU A 61 -9.46 3.93 -0.67
C GLU A 61 -9.83 4.30 -2.10
N SER A 62 -9.24 3.57 -3.05
CA SER A 62 -9.79 3.46 -4.41
C SER A 62 -11.22 2.94 -4.36
N THR A 63 -12.05 3.43 -5.25
CA THR A 63 -13.43 2.94 -5.41
C THR A 63 -13.52 1.79 -6.41
N ARG A 64 -12.44 1.52 -7.13
CA ARG A 64 -12.35 0.50 -8.18
C ARG A 64 -11.18 -0.44 -7.94
N GLY A 65 -11.37 -1.71 -8.27
CA GLY A 65 -10.34 -2.75 -8.22
C GLY A 65 -10.40 -3.66 -9.44
N GLY A 66 -9.23 -4.20 -9.83
CA GLY A 66 -9.11 -5.10 -10.98
C GLY A 66 -9.16 -4.39 -12.33
N ILE A 67 -8.52 -4.98 -13.35
CA ILE A 67 -8.55 -4.52 -14.74
C ILE A 67 -9.21 -5.64 -15.54
N VAL A 68 -10.32 -5.31 -16.22
CA VAL A 68 -11.05 -6.28 -17.05
C VAL A 68 -10.86 -5.95 -18.53
N ASP A 69 -10.93 -4.68 -18.92
CA ASP A 69 -10.78 -4.24 -20.31
C ASP A 69 -10.15 -2.82 -20.42
N ALA A 70 -10.06 -2.29 -21.67
CA ALA A 70 -9.47 -0.97 -21.91
C ALA A 70 -10.31 0.19 -21.37
N ALA A 71 -11.64 0.06 -21.33
CA ALA A 71 -12.52 1.08 -20.74
C ALA A 71 -12.38 1.12 -19.23
N ASP A 72 -12.28 -0.04 -18.61
CA ASP A 72 -11.97 -0.18 -17.17
C ASP A 72 -10.62 0.45 -16.83
N ARG A 73 -9.61 0.31 -17.71
CA ARG A 73 -8.30 0.92 -17.49
C ARG A 73 -8.36 2.45 -17.40
N LEU A 74 -9.13 3.13 -18.24
CA LEU A 74 -9.29 4.58 -18.18
C LEU A 74 -9.98 5.03 -16.90
N ALA A 75 -11.06 4.36 -16.53
CA ALA A 75 -11.79 4.64 -15.29
C ALA A 75 -10.93 4.37 -14.06
N LEU A 76 -10.14 3.31 -14.07
CA LEU A 76 -9.20 2.96 -13.03
C LEU A 76 -8.06 3.97 -12.93
N GLN A 77 -7.54 4.46 -14.07
CA GLN A 77 -6.53 5.53 -14.10
C GLN A 77 -7.03 6.80 -13.39
N ALA A 78 -8.27 7.22 -13.68
CA ALA A 78 -8.88 8.40 -13.03
C ALA A 78 -9.04 8.19 -11.52
N ASP A 79 -9.47 7.01 -11.08
CA ASP A 79 -9.62 6.66 -9.66
C ASP A 79 -8.27 6.62 -8.93
N VAL A 80 -7.23 6.04 -9.55
CA VAL A 80 -5.85 6.04 -9.03
C VAL A 80 -5.33 7.47 -8.87
N GLN A 81 -5.53 8.35 -9.87
CA GLN A 81 -5.07 9.74 -9.79
C GLN A 81 -5.79 10.51 -8.68
N LYS A 82 -7.09 10.29 -8.50
CA LYS A 82 -7.86 10.87 -7.40
C LYS A 82 -7.33 10.41 -6.04
N THR A 83 -7.13 9.10 -5.87
CA THR A 83 -6.61 8.50 -4.63
C THR A 83 -5.19 9.00 -4.35
N LEU A 84 -4.35 9.13 -5.38
CA LEU A 84 -3.00 9.66 -5.27
C LEU A 84 -2.98 11.14 -4.84
N ALA A 85 -3.89 11.95 -5.38
CA ALA A 85 -4.03 13.35 -4.96
C ALA A 85 -4.41 13.46 -3.47
N GLN A 86 -5.33 12.61 -3.00
CA GLN A 86 -5.68 12.53 -1.57
C GLN A 86 -4.49 12.06 -0.71
N ALA A 87 -3.73 11.06 -1.18
CA ALA A 87 -2.53 10.60 -0.50
C ALA A 87 -1.48 11.71 -0.36
N ARG A 88 -1.27 12.52 -1.41
CA ARG A 88 -0.35 13.67 -1.36
C ARG A 88 -0.77 14.73 -0.36
N LEU A 89 -2.06 15.07 -0.32
CA LEU A 89 -2.59 16.01 0.67
C LEU A 89 -2.40 15.46 2.09
N ALA A 90 -2.70 14.20 2.30
CA ALA A 90 -2.55 13.55 3.59
C ALA A 90 -1.07 13.41 4.02
N LEU A 91 -0.13 13.22 3.09
CA LEU A 91 1.31 13.24 3.40
C LEU A 91 1.81 14.61 3.86
N SER A 92 1.10 15.71 3.55
CA SER A 92 1.41 17.05 4.08
C SER A 92 0.95 17.23 5.53
N ASP A 93 0.04 16.38 6.01
CA ASP A 93 -0.42 16.36 7.39
C ASP A 93 0.53 15.56 8.28
N ALA A 94 0.47 15.81 9.59
CA ALA A 94 1.33 15.15 10.57
C ALA A 94 0.87 13.71 10.86
N TYR A 95 1.23 12.75 9.99
CA TYR A 95 1.12 11.31 10.28
C TYR A 95 2.48 10.77 10.69
N ASP A 96 2.47 9.91 11.70
CA ASP A 96 3.67 9.21 12.14
C ASP A 96 3.98 8.02 11.22
N LEU A 97 2.93 7.33 10.72
CA LEU A 97 3.02 6.21 9.79
C LEU A 97 2.05 6.38 8.63
N VAL A 98 2.55 6.26 7.40
CA VAL A 98 1.75 6.20 6.18
C VAL A 98 2.03 4.88 5.46
N VAL A 99 0.97 4.15 5.12
CA VAL A 99 1.04 2.92 4.32
C VAL A 99 0.38 3.18 2.97
N LEU A 100 1.12 2.97 1.87
CA LEU A 100 0.61 2.99 0.50
C LEU A 100 0.50 1.54 0.00
N ASP A 101 -0.70 0.95 0.14
CA ASP A 101 -0.94 -0.45 -0.19
C ASP A 101 -1.20 -0.64 -1.70
N GLU A 102 -0.54 -1.62 -2.33
CA GLU A 102 -0.47 -1.90 -3.76
C GLU A 102 0.26 -0.82 -4.61
N PHE A 103 0.99 0.10 -3.99
CA PHE A 103 1.67 1.20 -4.68
C PHE A 103 2.72 0.73 -5.69
N ASN A 104 3.53 -0.29 -5.35
CA ASN A 104 4.56 -0.82 -6.25
C ASN A 104 3.96 -1.35 -7.55
N GLY A 105 2.79 -2.02 -7.45
CA GLY A 105 2.06 -2.53 -8.60
C GLY A 105 1.55 -1.43 -9.54
N LEU A 106 1.21 -0.25 -9.01
CA LEU A 106 0.78 0.91 -9.82
C LEU A 106 1.91 1.44 -10.69
N VAL A 107 3.12 1.51 -10.13
CA VAL A 107 4.31 1.97 -10.88
C VAL A 107 4.65 0.95 -11.95
N HIS A 108 4.70 -0.34 -11.61
CA HIS A 108 4.97 -1.42 -12.56
C HIS A 108 3.97 -1.46 -13.72
N SER A 109 2.69 -1.23 -13.45
CA SER A 109 1.61 -1.25 -14.46
C SER A 109 1.43 0.08 -15.21
N GLY A 110 2.25 1.10 -14.91
CA GLY A 110 2.22 2.39 -15.57
C GLY A 110 1.04 3.30 -15.21
N PHE A 111 0.33 3.03 -14.10
CA PHE A 111 -0.68 3.95 -13.55
C PHE A 111 -0.07 5.20 -12.91
N ILE A 112 1.14 5.06 -12.40
CA ILE A 112 1.97 6.14 -11.88
C ILE A 112 3.33 6.02 -12.56
N SER A 113 3.88 7.14 -13.07
CA SER A 113 5.23 7.14 -13.60
C SER A 113 6.25 6.94 -12.47
N LEU A 114 7.39 6.36 -12.80
CA LEU A 114 8.48 6.18 -11.84
C LEU A 114 8.90 7.53 -11.22
N ASP A 115 9.06 8.58 -12.02
CA ASP A 115 9.44 9.91 -11.55
C ASP A 115 8.44 10.48 -10.53
N HIS A 116 7.14 10.29 -10.77
CA HIS A 116 6.11 10.69 -9.80
C HIS A 116 6.21 9.89 -8.50
N ALA A 117 6.49 8.60 -8.58
CA ALA A 117 6.65 7.75 -7.40
C ALA A 117 7.89 8.16 -6.58
N LEU A 118 9.03 8.36 -7.24
CA LEU A 118 10.26 8.83 -6.60
C LEU A 118 10.07 10.21 -5.94
N THR A 119 9.40 11.12 -6.64
CA THR A 119 9.09 12.46 -6.12
C THR A 119 8.19 12.38 -4.87
N LEU A 120 7.15 11.53 -4.89
CA LEU A 120 6.26 11.32 -3.73
C LEU A 120 7.04 10.84 -2.50
N VAL A 121 7.90 9.85 -2.69
CA VAL A 121 8.74 9.31 -1.61
C VAL A 121 9.70 10.37 -1.07
N ALA A 122 10.34 11.15 -1.95
CA ALA A 122 11.30 12.19 -1.55
C ALA A 122 10.63 13.38 -0.84
N GLN A 123 9.36 13.68 -1.15
CA GLN A 123 8.61 14.80 -0.58
C GLN A 123 7.94 14.47 0.76
N ARG A 124 8.03 13.22 1.24
CA ARG A 124 7.46 12.88 2.56
C ARG A 124 8.10 13.71 3.67
N PRO A 125 7.35 14.06 4.73
CA PRO A 125 7.96 14.65 5.91
C PRO A 125 9.06 13.76 6.48
N PRO A 126 10.21 14.30 6.90
CA PRO A 126 11.35 13.49 7.35
C PRO A 126 11.08 12.68 8.62
N THR A 127 10.01 13.01 9.34
CA THR A 127 9.59 12.29 10.57
C THR A 127 8.54 11.21 10.30
N THR A 128 8.00 11.14 9.08
CA THR A 128 6.96 10.17 8.71
C THR A 128 7.59 8.85 8.26
N GLU A 129 7.22 7.76 8.93
CA GLU A 129 7.49 6.40 8.48
C GLU A 129 6.62 6.09 7.26
N LEU A 130 7.22 5.68 6.14
CA LEU A 130 6.51 5.39 4.90
C LEU A 130 6.68 3.92 4.51
N VAL A 131 5.56 3.21 4.34
CA VAL A 131 5.55 1.81 3.91
C VAL A 131 4.88 1.69 2.55
N LEU A 132 5.59 1.14 1.58
CA LEU A 132 5.09 0.83 0.23
C LEU A 132 4.88 -0.67 0.11
N THR A 133 3.69 -1.11 -0.28
CA THR A 133 3.46 -2.52 -0.56
C THR A 133 3.14 -2.77 -2.03
N GLY A 134 3.23 -4.02 -2.45
CA GLY A 134 2.85 -4.45 -3.79
C GLY A 134 3.92 -5.31 -4.47
N ARG A 135 3.51 -5.98 -5.53
CA ARG A 135 4.44 -6.77 -6.37
C ARG A 135 5.28 -5.84 -7.24
N HIS A 136 6.39 -6.36 -7.75
CA HIS A 136 7.21 -5.70 -8.78
C HIS A 136 7.67 -4.29 -8.41
N ALA A 137 8.15 -4.09 -7.17
CA ALA A 137 8.77 -2.83 -6.80
C ALA A 137 9.93 -2.51 -7.76
N PRO A 138 9.95 -1.32 -8.41
CA PRO A 138 11.06 -0.91 -9.27
C PRO A 138 12.38 -0.82 -8.49
N ASP A 139 13.48 -1.13 -9.16
CA ASP A 139 14.81 -1.12 -8.53
C ASP A 139 15.19 0.27 -8.01
N GLU A 140 14.73 1.32 -8.67
CA GLU A 140 14.96 2.72 -8.26
C GLU A 140 14.23 3.05 -6.94
N LEU A 141 13.02 2.52 -6.72
CA LEU A 141 12.34 2.64 -5.42
C LEU A 141 13.05 1.81 -4.34
N ILE A 142 13.51 0.61 -4.70
CA ILE A 142 14.29 -0.26 -3.80
C ILE A 142 15.56 0.45 -3.35
N ALA A 143 16.23 1.15 -4.25
CA ALA A 143 17.46 1.90 -3.96
C ALA A 143 17.26 3.08 -3.00
N LEU A 144 16.05 3.65 -2.93
CA LEU A 144 15.69 4.72 -2.00
C LEU A 144 15.22 4.23 -0.63
N ALA A 145 14.90 2.94 -0.50
CA ALA A 145 14.34 2.39 0.72
C ALA A 145 15.40 2.09 1.76
N ASP A 146 15.08 2.37 3.02
CA ASP A 146 15.92 2.04 4.17
C ASP A 146 15.74 0.56 4.58
N LEU A 147 14.56 -0.03 4.29
CA LEU A 147 14.25 -1.44 4.56
C LEU A 147 13.46 -2.04 3.41
N VAL A 148 13.91 -3.17 2.90
CA VAL A 148 13.19 -3.92 1.87
C VAL A 148 13.01 -5.37 2.31
N THR A 149 11.75 -5.83 2.31
CA THR A 149 11.40 -7.23 2.55
C THR A 149 10.76 -7.81 1.30
N ARG A 150 11.34 -8.88 0.76
CA ARG A 150 10.80 -9.63 -0.36
C ARG A 150 10.11 -10.90 0.14
N MET A 151 8.81 -11.01 -0.11
CA MET A 151 8.01 -12.18 0.25
C MET A 151 7.98 -13.17 -0.92
N GLU A 152 8.58 -14.32 -0.72
CA GLU A 152 8.69 -15.36 -1.75
C GLU A 152 7.69 -16.49 -1.50
N PRO A 153 6.97 -16.96 -2.54
CA PRO A 153 6.01 -18.05 -2.40
C PRO A 153 6.72 -19.42 -2.48
N VAL A 154 7.42 -19.81 -1.43
CA VAL A 154 8.08 -21.12 -1.35
C VAL A 154 7.08 -22.25 -1.60
N ALA A 155 5.84 -22.11 -1.10
CA ALA A 155 4.69 -22.92 -1.45
C ALA A 155 3.45 -22.01 -1.44
N HIS A 156 2.51 -22.23 -2.36
CA HIS A 156 1.30 -21.41 -2.42
C HIS A 156 0.05 -22.25 -2.69
N PRO A 157 -1.06 -22.05 -1.94
CA PRO A 157 -2.29 -22.84 -2.13
C PRO A 157 -2.85 -22.78 -3.55
N TYR A 158 -2.68 -21.64 -4.23
CA TYR A 158 -3.13 -21.42 -5.60
C TYR A 158 -2.56 -22.44 -6.59
N THR A 159 -1.31 -22.87 -6.44
CA THR A 159 -0.68 -23.89 -7.30
C THR A 159 -1.34 -25.26 -7.16
N ARG A 160 -2.12 -25.47 -6.10
CA ARG A 160 -2.92 -26.67 -5.82
C ARG A 160 -4.42 -26.46 -6.10
N GLY A 161 -4.79 -25.37 -6.79
CA GLY A 161 -6.18 -25.05 -7.13
C GLY A 161 -7.03 -24.57 -5.95
N ILE A 162 -6.42 -24.21 -4.81
CA ILE A 162 -7.15 -23.69 -3.64
C ILE A 162 -7.41 -22.19 -3.86
N CYS A 163 -8.69 -21.83 -3.94
CA CYS A 163 -9.12 -20.43 -4.08
C CYS A 163 -8.92 -19.61 -2.81
N ALA A 164 -8.99 -18.27 -2.95
CA ALA A 164 -8.94 -17.34 -1.82
C ALA A 164 -10.10 -17.58 -0.84
N ARG A 165 -9.82 -17.53 0.47
CA ARG A 165 -10.76 -17.87 1.55
C ARG A 165 -11.03 -16.63 2.40
N LYS A 166 -12.29 -16.44 2.77
CA LYS A 166 -12.73 -15.39 3.68
C LYS A 166 -12.03 -15.54 5.05
N GLY A 167 -11.54 -14.41 5.58
CA GLY A 167 -10.83 -14.38 6.86
C GLY A 167 -9.35 -14.81 6.78
N ILE A 168 -8.87 -15.28 5.60
CA ILE A 168 -7.47 -15.68 5.39
C ILE A 168 -6.82 -14.86 4.27
N GLU A 169 -7.45 -14.78 3.10
CA GLU A 169 -6.95 -13.98 1.98
C GLU A 169 -7.68 -12.65 1.82
N TYR A 170 -8.90 -12.51 2.34
CA TYR A 170 -9.71 -11.28 2.33
C TYR A 170 -10.66 -11.20 3.52
#